data_0cc2c3e3ee2597e3523c33cac97edc28
#
_entry.id   0cc2c3e3ee2597e3523c33cac97edc28
#
_cell.length_a   1.000
_cell.length_b   1.000
_cell.length_c   1.000
_cell.angle_alpha   90.00
_cell.angle_beta   90.00
_cell.angle_gamma   90.00
#
_symmetry.space_group_name_H-M   'P 1'
#
loop_
_entity.id
_entity.type
_entity.pdbx_description
1 polymer ?
#
loop_
_entity_poly.entity_id
_entity_poly.type
_entity_poly.pdbx_seq_one_letter_code
_entity_poly.pdbx_strand_id
1 'polypeptide(L)' 'SGGRYSVWVAKTDYSSAVQFIETLSVAGMTLYSANMTLLDSPGSVSLRASLGVAE' A
#
# COMPACT_ATOMS: atom_id res chain seq x y z
N SER A 1 -18.80 12.73 1.46
CA SER A 1 -18.72 11.29 1.65
C SER A 1 -17.34 10.78 1.29
N GLY A 2 -16.81 9.87 2.09
CA GLY A 2 -15.50 9.31 1.85
C GLY A 2 -15.45 8.45 0.59
N GLY A 3 -14.25 8.22 0.10
CA GLY A 3 -14.02 7.40 -1.05
C GLY A 3 -13.14 6.21 -0.72
N ARG A 4 -13.28 5.16 -1.49
CA ARG A 4 -12.41 4.00 -1.39
C ARG A 4 -11.52 3.94 -2.62
N TYR A 5 -10.26 3.70 -2.40
CA TYR A 5 -9.26 3.66 -3.46
C TYR A 5 -8.50 2.36 -3.42
N SER A 6 -8.13 1.88 -4.58
CA SER A 6 -7.26 0.71 -4.69
C SER A 6 -5.94 1.15 -5.30
N VAL A 7 -4.86 0.69 -4.69
CA VAL A 7 -3.52 0.98 -5.16
C VAL A 7 -2.85 -0.34 -5.50
N TRP A 8 -2.21 -0.38 -6.64
CA TRP A 8 -1.47 -1.56 -7.08
C TRP A 8 -0.11 -1.14 -7.59
N VAL A 9 0.92 -1.71 -6.98
CA VAL A 9 2.29 -1.50 -7.41
C VAL A 9 2.82 -2.85 -7.88
N ALA A 10 3.14 -2.94 -9.16
CA ALA A 10 3.57 -4.21 -9.75
C ALA A 10 4.92 -4.66 -9.21
N LYS A 11 5.80 -3.70 -8.92
CA LYS A 11 7.13 -4.04 -8.41
C LYS A 11 7.70 -2.84 -7.65
N THR A 12 8.14 -3.09 -6.44
CA THR A 12 8.78 -2.06 -5.62
C THR A 12 9.70 -2.75 -4.61
N ASP A 13 10.57 -1.98 -3.97
CA ASP A 13 11.37 -2.48 -2.88
C ASP A 13 10.52 -2.67 -1.64
N TYR A 14 10.89 -3.65 -0.82
CA TYR A 14 10.20 -3.88 0.44
C TYR A 14 10.17 -2.61 1.30
N SER A 15 11.32 -1.94 1.43
CA SER A 15 11.41 -0.71 2.22
C SER A 15 10.48 0.37 1.70
N SER A 16 10.42 0.53 0.38
CA SER A 16 9.53 1.53 -0.22
C SER A 16 8.07 1.20 0.03
N ALA A 17 7.71 -0.09 -0.03
CA ALA A 17 6.35 -0.51 0.25
C ALA A 17 5.95 -0.18 1.68
N VAL A 18 6.83 -0.45 2.64
CA VAL A 18 6.57 -0.15 4.04
C VAL A 18 6.42 1.35 4.26
N GLN A 19 7.30 2.14 3.66
CA GLN A 19 7.22 3.60 3.76
C GLN A 19 5.93 4.14 3.17
N PHE A 20 5.49 3.57 2.08
CA PHE A 20 4.24 3.98 1.46
C PHE A 20 3.06 3.77 2.41
N ILE A 21 3.00 2.61 3.05
CA ILE A 21 1.93 2.30 3.99
C ILE A 21 1.98 3.25 5.20
N GLU A 22 3.17 3.52 5.71
CA GLU A 22 3.34 4.45 6.82
C GLU A 22 2.88 5.85 6.44
N THR A 23 3.21 6.30 5.23
CA THR A 23 2.81 7.61 4.75
C THR A 23 1.30 7.73 4.68
N LEU A 24 0.63 6.69 4.21
CA LEU A 24 -0.84 6.68 4.15
C LEU A 24 -1.44 6.79 5.53
N SER A 25 -0.87 6.09 6.50
CA SER A 25 -1.35 6.13 7.88
C SER A 25 -1.20 7.53 8.48
N VAL A 26 -0.06 8.16 8.25
CA VAL A 26 0.19 9.53 8.74
C VAL A 26 -0.76 10.53 8.09
N ALA A 27 -1.10 10.30 6.84
CA ALA A 27 -2.02 11.18 6.11
C ALA A 27 -3.48 11.05 6.57
N GLY A 28 -3.75 10.13 7.49
CA GLY A 28 -5.11 9.95 8.02
C GLY A 28 -6.00 9.07 7.18
N MET A 29 -5.42 8.34 6.26
CA MET A 29 -6.18 7.39 5.44
C MET A 29 -6.40 6.09 6.19
N THR A 30 -7.55 5.46 5.96
CA THR A 30 -7.86 4.18 6.55
C THR A 30 -7.45 3.07 5.61
N LEU A 31 -6.58 2.18 6.08
CA LEU A 31 -6.15 1.04 5.30
C LEU A 31 -7.08 -0.14 5.58
N TYR A 32 -7.87 -0.52 4.58
CA TYR A 32 -8.80 -1.64 4.73
C TYR A 32 -8.11 -2.97 4.52
N SER A 33 -7.22 -3.05 3.56
CA SER A 33 -6.48 -4.28 3.32
C SER A 33 -5.17 -3.95 2.62
N ALA A 34 -4.18 -4.78 2.84
CA ALA A 34 -2.90 -4.66 2.18
C ALA A 34 -2.36 -6.06 1.95
N ASN A 35 -1.93 -6.33 0.73
CA ASN A 35 -1.31 -7.59 0.38
C ASN A 35 0.04 -7.31 -0.26
N MET A 36 1.04 -8.05 0.16
CA MET A 36 2.39 -7.90 -0.35
C MET A 36 2.87 -9.28 -0.77
N THR A 37 3.29 -9.40 -2.01
CA THR A 37 3.75 -10.66 -2.56
C THR A 37 5.21 -10.56 -2.93
N LEU A 38 6.01 -11.54 -2.49
CA LEU A 38 7.41 -11.59 -2.87
C LEU A 38 7.54 -11.95 -4.34
N LEU A 39 8.44 -11.24 -5.01
CA LEU A 39 8.74 -11.50 -6.41
C LEU A 39 10.02 -12.31 -6.54
N ASP A 40 10.31 -12.78 -7.76
CA ASP A 40 11.50 -13.58 -8.00
C ASP A 40 12.79 -12.84 -7.68
N SER A 41 12.80 -11.53 -7.87
CA SER A 41 13.99 -10.73 -7.57
C SER A 41 14.10 -10.49 -6.07
N PRO A 42 15.28 -10.69 -5.47
CA PRO A 42 15.47 -10.46 -4.04
C PRO A 42 15.16 -9.00 -3.67
N GLY A 43 14.42 -8.83 -2.60
CA GLY A 43 14.07 -7.51 -2.10
C GLY A 43 12.94 -6.82 -2.85
N SER A 44 12.42 -7.44 -3.89
CA SER A 44 11.32 -6.88 -4.67
C SER A 44 10.01 -7.51 -4.29
N VAL A 45 8.96 -6.69 -4.21
CA VAL A 45 7.62 -7.15 -3.85
C VAL A 45 6.59 -6.46 -4.73
N SER A 46 5.45 -7.09 -4.87
CA SER A 46 4.28 -6.41 -5.41
C SER A 46 3.38 -6.02 -4.26
N LEU A 47 2.72 -4.90 -4.37
CA LEU A 47 1.89 -4.37 -3.30
C LEU A 47 0.50 -4.08 -3.83
N ARG A 48 -0.49 -4.54 -3.10
CA ARG A 48 -1.88 -4.20 -3.33
C ARG A 48 -2.48 -3.68 -2.04
N ALA A 49 -3.14 -2.55 -2.11
CA ALA A 49 -3.77 -1.98 -0.93
C ALA A 49 -5.14 -1.41 -1.29
N SER A 50 -6.06 -1.56 -0.36
CA SER A 50 -7.36 -0.93 -0.45
C SER A 50 -7.48 0.02 0.72
N LEU A 51 -7.76 1.27 0.43
CA LEU A 51 -7.80 2.31 1.46
C LEU A 51 -8.96 3.26 1.23
N GLY A 52 -9.27 4.00 2.26
CA GLY A 52 -10.34 4.98 2.19
C GLY A 52 -9.93 6.27 2.85
N VAL A 53 -10.59 7.34 2.47
CA VAL A 53 -10.38 8.66 3.05
C VAL A 53 -11.54 8.94 4.00
N ALA A 54 -11.19 9.25 5.24
CA ALA A 54 -12.20 9.65 6.22
C ALA A 54 -12.68 11.06 5.92
N GLU A 55 -13.93 11.28 6.19
CA GLU A 55 -14.50 12.60 6.03
C GLU A 55 -14.49 13.38 7.31
#